data_76f76e0d1e8e09d634171e4ebb71b6c1
#
_entry.id   76f76e0d1e8e09d634171e4ebb71b6c1
#
_cell.length_a   1.000
_cell.length_b   1.000
_cell.length_c   1.000
_cell.angle_alpha   90.00
_cell.angle_beta   90.00
_cell.angle_gamma   90.00
#
_symmetry.space_group_name_H-M   'P 1'
#
loop_
_entity.id
_entity.type
_entity.pdbx_description
1 polymer ?
#
loop_
_entity_poly.entity_id
_entity_poly.type
_entity_poly.pdbx_seq_one_letter_code
_entity_poly.pdbx_strand_id
1 'polypeptide(L)'
;PIKGENGEVAYVGYMGGDFKGVLNNAAYIKNMGFTAVWLTPILDNPDEAFSGGEPITFGGAFKDGGKTGYHGYWANNFYQIDEHLPSEGLSYKQYTQQMRENFGLKSVLDIVANHGTPSFTMPVDQAKFGELYDQEGKLLADHQNLATEDLDPNNPLHDFFHKFPDIMQLSNLDETNPRLREYLINSYLYWIEQGADAFRIDTIKHVPHAFWREMSDKIRAQYPNFYMFGESFDYNPNFLAQHTLPKNGGISVLDFPQQKAI
;
A
#
# COMPACT_ATOMS: atom_id res chain seq x y z
N PRO A 1 -16.09 3.74 -17.35
CA PRO A 1 -14.62 3.64 -17.40
C PRO A 1 -14.01 4.98 -17.00
N ILE A 2 -13.03 4.94 -16.12
CA ILE A 2 -12.27 6.11 -15.70
C ILE A 2 -11.38 6.53 -16.86
N LYS A 3 -11.24 7.82 -17.05
CA LYS A 3 -10.43 8.40 -18.11
C LYS A 3 -9.24 9.14 -17.49
N GLY A 4 -8.07 9.03 -18.10
CA GLY A 4 -6.94 9.89 -17.80
C GLY A 4 -7.18 11.34 -18.24
N GLU A 5 -6.28 12.25 -17.88
CA GLU A 5 -6.37 13.68 -18.18
C GLU A 5 -6.45 13.98 -19.69
N ASN A 6 -5.86 13.13 -20.50
CA ASN A 6 -5.90 13.23 -21.96
C ASN A 6 -7.12 12.56 -22.60
N GLY A 7 -8.07 12.07 -21.77
CA GLY A 7 -9.30 11.42 -22.23
C GLY A 7 -9.15 9.97 -22.65
N GLU A 8 -7.98 9.36 -22.48
CA GLU A 8 -7.76 7.93 -22.71
C GLU A 8 -8.58 7.11 -21.73
N VAL A 9 -9.05 5.96 -22.17
CA VAL A 9 -9.83 5.03 -21.34
C VAL A 9 -8.88 4.12 -20.59
N ALA A 10 -9.02 4.03 -19.27
CA ALA A 10 -8.30 3.03 -18.48
C ALA A 10 -8.68 1.61 -18.92
N TYR A 11 -7.70 0.81 -19.31
CA TYR A 11 -7.90 -0.60 -19.66
C TYR A 11 -8.19 -1.43 -18.43
N VAL A 12 -7.61 -1.04 -17.29
CA VAL A 12 -7.81 -1.66 -15.99
C VAL A 12 -8.08 -0.56 -14.97
N GLY A 13 -9.22 -0.61 -14.31
CA GLY A 13 -9.65 0.46 -13.42
C GLY A 13 -10.69 -0.01 -12.41
N TYR A 14 -11.24 0.93 -11.67
CA TYR A 14 -12.31 0.65 -10.71
C TYR A 14 -13.53 0.06 -11.39
N MET A 15 -13.93 -1.13 -10.93
CA MET A 15 -15.07 -1.89 -11.48
C MET A 15 -16.20 -2.03 -10.45
N GLY A 16 -16.13 -1.29 -9.36
CA GLY A 16 -17.02 -1.39 -8.21
C GLY A 16 -16.44 -2.31 -7.12
N GLY A 17 -17.21 -2.44 -6.06
CA GLY A 17 -16.81 -3.13 -4.83
C GLY A 17 -16.54 -2.13 -3.71
N ASP A 18 -17.16 -2.38 -2.56
CA ASP A 18 -17.07 -1.52 -1.39
C ASP A 18 -17.12 -2.36 -0.10
N PHE A 19 -16.96 -1.72 1.05
CA PHE A 19 -17.02 -2.41 2.36
C PHE A 19 -18.36 -3.09 2.60
N LYS A 20 -19.46 -2.51 2.12
CA LYS A 20 -20.78 -3.11 2.27
C LYS A 20 -20.94 -4.38 1.45
N GLY A 21 -20.35 -4.42 0.26
CA GLY A 21 -20.31 -5.62 -0.57
C GLY A 21 -19.61 -6.78 0.13
N VAL A 22 -18.46 -6.52 0.77
CA VAL A 22 -17.76 -7.53 1.58
C VAL A 22 -18.62 -7.96 2.78
N LEU A 23 -19.18 -7.01 3.51
CA LEU A 23 -19.99 -7.26 4.70
C LEU A 23 -21.26 -8.10 4.36
N ASN A 24 -21.91 -7.82 3.23
CA ASN A 24 -23.05 -8.58 2.76
C ASN A 24 -22.73 -10.06 2.47
N ASN A 25 -21.45 -10.35 2.14
CA ASN A 25 -20.98 -11.69 1.88
C ASN A 25 -20.23 -12.32 3.07
N ALA A 26 -20.15 -11.64 4.21
CA ALA A 26 -19.39 -12.10 5.37
C ALA A 26 -19.88 -13.45 5.93
N ALA A 27 -21.19 -13.68 5.95
CA ALA A 27 -21.76 -14.96 6.37
C ALA A 27 -21.31 -16.12 5.45
N TYR A 28 -21.28 -15.88 4.14
CA TYR A 28 -20.80 -16.88 3.15
C TYR A 28 -19.31 -17.17 3.39
N ILE A 29 -18.48 -16.14 3.55
CA ILE A 29 -17.05 -16.27 3.83
C ILE A 29 -16.82 -17.06 5.13
N LYS A 30 -17.57 -16.73 6.18
CA LYS A 30 -17.51 -17.44 7.47
C LYS A 30 -17.91 -18.91 7.35
N ASN A 31 -18.96 -19.21 6.61
CA ASN A 31 -19.46 -20.57 6.41
C ASN A 31 -18.51 -21.46 5.58
N MET A 32 -17.62 -20.84 4.79
CA MET A 32 -16.52 -21.52 4.12
C MET A 32 -15.38 -21.92 5.06
N GLY A 33 -15.44 -21.50 6.35
CA GLY A 33 -14.43 -21.79 7.35
C GLY A 33 -13.29 -20.75 7.46
N PHE A 34 -13.37 -19.64 6.75
CA PHE A 34 -12.39 -18.56 6.88
C PHE A 34 -12.53 -17.82 8.21
N THR A 35 -11.41 -17.30 8.70
CA THR A 35 -11.33 -16.57 9.98
C THR A 35 -10.96 -15.10 9.81
N ALA A 36 -10.51 -14.71 8.64
CA ALA A 36 -10.13 -13.35 8.32
C ALA A 36 -10.40 -13.04 6.84
N VAL A 37 -10.55 -11.74 6.54
CA VAL A 37 -10.58 -11.20 5.18
C VAL A 37 -9.39 -10.28 5.01
N TRP A 38 -8.62 -10.50 3.98
CA TRP A 38 -7.53 -9.64 3.55
C TRP A 38 -7.98 -8.86 2.32
N LEU A 39 -8.08 -7.54 2.47
CA LEU A 39 -8.36 -6.60 1.40
C LEU A 39 -7.04 -6.04 0.84
N THR A 40 -7.04 -5.66 -0.42
CA THR A 40 -6.00 -4.80 -1.01
C THR A 40 -5.89 -3.49 -0.21
N PRO A 41 -4.79 -2.71 -0.34
CA PRO A 41 -4.67 -1.46 0.38
C PRO A 41 -5.88 -0.55 0.17
N ILE A 42 -6.32 0.09 1.24
CA ILE A 42 -7.55 0.91 1.27
C ILE A 42 -7.26 2.41 1.20
N LEU A 43 -5.99 2.77 1.02
CA LEU A 43 -5.51 4.14 1.08
C LEU A 43 -5.85 4.89 -0.21
N ASP A 44 -5.97 6.21 -0.10
CA ASP A 44 -6.31 7.10 -1.19
C ASP A 44 -5.27 7.03 -2.32
N ASN A 45 -5.75 6.79 -3.53
CA ASN A 45 -4.98 6.70 -4.77
C ASN A 45 -5.53 7.71 -5.78
N PRO A 46 -4.72 8.17 -6.76
CA PRO A 46 -5.26 8.99 -7.85
C PRO A 46 -6.36 8.28 -8.64
N ASP A 47 -7.46 8.99 -8.90
CA ASP A 47 -8.59 8.47 -9.67
C ASP A 47 -8.32 8.28 -11.14
N GLU A 48 -7.45 9.14 -11.69
CA GLU A 48 -7.16 9.17 -13.10
C GLU A 48 -6.34 7.96 -13.52
N ALA A 49 -6.47 7.59 -14.79
CA ALA A 49 -5.58 6.62 -15.37
C ALA A 49 -4.17 7.21 -15.53
N PHE A 50 -3.15 6.46 -15.11
CA PHE A 50 -1.77 6.85 -15.37
C PHE A 50 -1.51 6.89 -16.88
N SER A 51 -1.20 8.05 -17.41
CA SER A 51 -1.03 8.27 -18.86
C SER A 51 0.43 8.22 -19.32
N GLY A 52 1.36 8.10 -18.39
CA GLY A 52 2.79 8.02 -18.66
C GLY A 52 3.34 6.61 -18.68
N GLY A 53 4.66 6.55 -18.90
CA GLY A 53 5.43 5.34 -18.78
C GLY A 53 5.54 4.48 -20.02
N GLU A 54 6.62 3.73 -20.08
CA GLU A 54 6.82 2.69 -21.08
C GLU A 54 5.86 1.51 -20.83
N PRO A 55 5.38 0.86 -21.89
CA PRO A 55 4.58 -0.34 -21.75
C PRO A 55 5.34 -1.40 -20.95
N ILE A 56 4.78 -1.86 -19.84
CA ILE A 56 5.34 -2.98 -19.13
C ILE A 56 5.08 -4.24 -19.93
N THR A 57 6.15 -4.84 -20.43
CA THR A 57 6.11 -6.10 -21.19
C THR A 57 6.02 -7.33 -20.27
N PHE A 58 6.01 -7.14 -18.97
CA PHE A 58 5.94 -8.20 -18.00
C PHE A 58 4.53 -8.78 -17.93
N GLY A 59 4.38 -10.06 -18.27
CA GLY A 59 3.09 -10.76 -18.22
C GLY A 59 2.16 -10.54 -19.42
N GLY A 60 2.59 -9.90 -20.46
CA GLY A 60 2.00 -10.00 -21.81
C GLY A 60 0.78 -9.14 -22.13
N ALA A 61 0.13 -8.44 -21.21
CA ALA A 61 -1.11 -7.73 -21.52
C ALA A 61 -1.29 -6.35 -20.85
N PHE A 62 -0.47 -5.99 -19.89
CA PHE A 62 -0.69 -4.78 -19.10
C PHE A 62 0.40 -3.75 -19.35
N LYS A 63 -0.02 -2.60 -19.83
CA LYS A 63 0.74 -1.36 -19.78
C LYS A 63 0.31 -0.65 -18.50
N ASP A 64 1.23 -0.05 -17.75
CA ASP A 64 0.82 0.81 -16.64
C ASP A 64 0.15 2.08 -17.18
N GLY A 65 0.52 2.54 -18.36
CA GLY A 65 -0.25 3.54 -19.06
C GLY A 65 -1.70 3.11 -19.31
N GLY A 66 -2.65 3.92 -18.87
CA GLY A 66 -4.09 3.66 -18.95
C GLY A 66 -4.64 2.79 -17.80
N LYS A 67 -3.87 2.57 -16.72
CA LYS A 67 -4.27 1.87 -15.51
C LYS A 67 -4.53 2.86 -14.38
N THR A 68 -5.61 2.67 -13.64
CA THR A 68 -5.90 3.45 -12.42
C THR A 68 -5.31 2.78 -11.18
N GLY A 69 -5.32 3.49 -10.05
CA GLY A 69 -4.92 2.95 -8.75
C GLY A 69 -5.88 1.96 -8.11
N TYR A 70 -6.83 1.37 -8.85
CA TYR A 70 -7.90 0.49 -8.35
C TYR A 70 -7.43 -0.64 -7.42
N HIS A 71 -6.18 -1.02 -7.51
CA HIS A 71 -5.57 -2.07 -6.70
C HIS A 71 -5.10 -1.59 -5.32
N GLY A 72 -5.07 -0.26 -5.07
CA GLY A 72 -4.70 0.33 -3.79
C GLY A 72 -3.21 0.49 -3.52
N TYR A 73 -2.31 0.05 -4.42
CA TYR A 73 -0.85 0.10 -4.18
C TYR A 73 -0.18 1.40 -4.62
N TRP A 74 -0.93 2.40 -5.02
CA TRP A 74 -0.43 3.71 -5.48
C TRP A 74 -0.89 4.85 -4.56
N ALA A 75 -0.74 4.66 -3.25
CA ALA A 75 -1.20 5.66 -2.29
C ALA A 75 -0.48 6.99 -2.43
N ASN A 76 -1.26 8.07 -2.43
CA ASN A 76 -0.80 9.45 -2.30
C ASN A 76 -1.19 10.07 -0.95
N ASN A 77 -2.07 9.43 -0.20
CA ASN A 77 -2.40 9.80 1.18
C ASN A 77 -2.54 8.55 2.05
N PHE A 78 -1.64 8.40 3.04
CA PHE A 78 -1.62 7.22 3.91
C PHE A 78 -2.59 7.31 5.10
N TYR A 79 -3.30 8.42 5.27
CA TYR A 79 -4.30 8.62 6.33
C TYR A 79 -5.73 8.65 5.83
N GLN A 80 -5.94 8.83 4.54
CA GLN A 80 -7.27 8.87 3.93
C GLN A 80 -7.59 7.55 3.25
N ILE A 81 -8.87 7.25 3.22
CA ILE A 81 -9.43 6.09 2.53
C ILE A 81 -9.77 6.49 1.10
N ASP A 82 -9.48 5.62 0.15
CA ASP A 82 -9.93 5.74 -1.23
C ASP A 82 -11.47 5.82 -1.27
N GLU A 83 -12.01 6.84 -1.91
CA GLU A 83 -13.44 7.15 -1.93
C GLU A 83 -14.32 6.10 -2.59
N HIS A 84 -13.72 5.16 -3.32
CA HIS A 84 -14.45 4.04 -3.93
C HIS A 84 -14.82 2.94 -2.92
N LEU A 85 -14.19 2.90 -1.74
CA LEU A 85 -14.34 1.81 -0.78
C LEU A 85 -15.41 2.04 0.29
N PRO A 86 -15.59 3.27 0.84
CA PRO A 86 -16.65 3.53 1.80
C PRO A 86 -18.02 3.38 1.17
N SER A 87 -18.98 2.95 1.99
CA SER A 87 -20.40 2.93 1.62
C SER A 87 -21.14 3.94 2.47
N GLU A 88 -22.29 4.44 1.99
CA GLU A 88 -23.12 5.36 2.76
C GLU A 88 -23.43 4.77 4.16
N GLY A 89 -23.06 5.51 5.21
CA GLY A 89 -23.25 5.09 6.60
C GLY A 89 -22.34 3.97 7.07
N LEU A 90 -21.28 3.60 6.34
CA LEU A 90 -20.36 2.54 6.69
C LEU A 90 -18.89 2.98 6.50
N SER A 91 -18.27 3.49 7.56
CA SER A 91 -16.82 3.75 7.60
C SER A 91 -16.02 2.44 7.73
N TYR A 92 -14.70 2.51 7.48
CA TYR A 92 -13.81 1.37 7.70
C TYR A 92 -13.90 0.85 9.16
N LYS A 93 -13.93 1.75 10.14
CA LYS A 93 -14.08 1.38 11.56
C LYS A 93 -15.38 0.61 11.83
N GLN A 94 -16.48 1.05 11.26
CA GLN A 94 -17.76 0.35 11.38
C GLN A 94 -17.76 -0.98 10.64
N TYR A 95 -17.11 -1.05 9.48
CA TYR A 95 -16.92 -2.29 8.74
C TYR A 95 -16.14 -3.31 9.57
N THR A 96 -14.96 -2.96 10.07
CA THR A 96 -14.13 -3.88 10.88
C THR A 96 -14.83 -4.34 12.15
N GLN A 97 -15.57 -3.43 12.81
CA GLN A 97 -16.38 -3.75 13.99
C GLN A 97 -17.46 -4.76 13.65
N GLN A 98 -18.26 -4.54 12.59
CA GLN A 98 -19.32 -5.46 12.19
C GLN A 98 -18.80 -6.82 11.74
N MET A 99 -17.66 -6.85 11.00
CA MET A 99 -17.00 -8.11 10.62
C MET A 99 -16.66 -8.94 11.86
N ARG A 100 -16.14 -8.31 12.90
CA ARG A 100 -15.72 -8.97 14.13
C ARG A 100 -16.91 -9.38 14.99
N GLU A 101 -17.84 -8.46 15.28
CA GLU A 101 -18.94 -8.69 16.22
C GLU A 101 -20.01 -9.61 15.65
N ASN A 102 -20.38 -9.46 14.37
CA ASN A 102 -21.48 -10.22 13.79
C ASN A 102 -21.05 -11.55 13.18
N PHE A 103 -19.78 -11.65 12.72
CA PHE A 103 -19.32 -12.83 11.97
C PHE A 103 -18.09 -13.49 12.58
N GLY A 104 -17.43 -12.87 13.57
CA GLY A 104 -16.16 -13.36 14.11
C GLY A 104 -15.04 -13.42 13.08
N LEU A 105 -15.09 -12.55 12.07
CA LEU A 105 -14.08 -12.41 11.03
C LEU A 105 -13.15 -11.26 11.38
N LYS A 106 -11.85 -11.47 11.23
CA LYS A 106 -10.82 -10.45 11.37
C LYS A 106 -10.61 -9.72 10.04
N SER A 107 -10.16 -8.47 10.14
CA SER A 107 -9.81 -7.64 8.97
C SER A 107 -8.29 -7.48 8.88
N VAL A 108 -7.70 -8.06 7.85
CA VAL A 108 -6.28 -7.90 7.53
C VAL A 108 -6.16 -6.72 6.56
N LEU A 109 -5.37 -5.73 6.93
CA LEU A 109 -5.08 -4.59 6.08
C LEU A 109 -3.78 -4.84 5.32
N ASP A 110 -3.82 -4.66 4.01
CA ASP A 110 -2.63 -4.62 3.17
C ASP A 110 -1.96 -3.24 3.28
N ILE A 111 -0.67 -3.20 3.51
CA ILE A 111 0.09 -1.97 3.70
C ILE A 111 1.32 -1.91 2.81
N VAL A 112 1.68 -0.70 2.40
CA VAL A 112 2.85 -0.39 1.59
C VAL A 112 3.72 0.63 2.33
N ALA A 113 5.04 0.42 2.37
CA ALA A 113 5.98 1.42 2.91
C ALA A 113 7.09 1.77 1.93
N ASN A 114 7.24 1.00 0.86
CA ASN A 114 8.32 1.14 -0.10
C ASN A 114 8.09 2.27 -1.10
N HIS A 115 6.87 2.50 -1.52
CA HIS A 115 6.56 3.40 -2.64
C HIS A 115 5.21 4.09 -2.49
N GLY A 116 5.05 5.17 -3.24
CA GLY A 116 3.80 5.86 -3.48
C GLY A 116 3.26 5.59 -4.89
N THR A 117 2.76 6.65 -5.52
CA THR A 117 2.20 6.60 -6.87
C THR A 117 3.30 6.46 -7.93
N PRO A 118 2.96 6.04 -9.16
CA PRO A 118 3.84 6.26 -10.31
C PRO A 118 4.26 7.73 -10.44
N SER A 119 5.48 7.95 -10.88
CA SER A 119 6.04 9.28 -11.13
C SER A 119 7.10 9.19 -12.21
N PHE A 120 7.79 10.27 -12.51
CA PHE A 120 8.85 10.39 -13.49
C PHE A 120 8.62 9.54 -14.77
N THR A 121 9.20 9.88 -15.87
CA THR A 121 8.97 9.24 -17.20
C THR A 121 7.58 9.48 -17.81
N MET A 122 6.77 10.33 -17.23
CA MET A 122 5.50 10.74 -17.81
C MET A 122 5.73 11.77 -18.93
N PRO A 123 4.95 11.72 -20.02
CA PRO A 123 5.06 12.74 -21.06
C PRO A 123 4.58 14.11 -20.57
N VAL A 124 3.67 14.12 -19.60
CA VAL A 124 3.15 15.32 -18.93
C VAL A 124 3.05 15.06 -17.45
N ASP A 125 3.16 16.10 -16.64
CA ASP A 125 2.90 16.03 -15.22
C ASP A 125 1.41 15.83 -14.98
N GLN A 126 1.07 14.80 -14.20
CA GLN A 126 -0.32 14.51 -13.80
C GLN A 126 -0.49 14.82 -12.33
N ALA A 127 -1.51 15.63 -12.01
CA ALA A 127 -1.86 15.93 -10.64
C ALA A 127 -2.05 14.66 -9.80
N LYS A 128 -1.57 14.69 -8.55
CA LYS A 128 -1.53 13.60 -7.56
C LYS A 128 -0.55 12.45 -7.87
N PHE A 129 -0.07 12.29 -9.09
CA PHE A 129 0.98 11.34 -9.40
C PHE A 129 2.35 11.90 -9.00
N GLY A 130 3.07 11.17 -8.12
CA GLY A 130 4.31 11.62 -7.51
C GLY A 130 4.12 12.49 -6.27
N GLU A 131 2.88 12.81 -5.89
CA GLU A 131 2.54 13.62 -4.72
C GLU A 131 2.28 12.76 -3.48
N LEU A 132 2.55 13.33 -2.30
CA LEU A 132 2.23 12.74 -1.00
C LEU A 132 1.59 13.80 -0.10
N TYR A 133 0.49 13.44 0.54
CA TYR A 133 -0.31 14.34 1.37
C TYR A 133 -0.34 13.92 2.84
N ASP A 134 -0.52 14.89 3.73
CA ASP A 134 -0.74 14.63 5.16
C ASP A 134 -2.21 14.27 5.47
N GLN A 135 -2.49 14.05 6.75
CA GLN A 135 -3.83 13.70 7.22
C GLN A 135 -4.88 14.76 6.92
N GLU A 136 -4.49 16.04 6.87
CA GLU A 136 -5.35 17.18 6.56
C GLU A 136 -5.49 17.44 5.06
N GLY A 137 -4.82 16.64 4.21
CA GLY A 137 -4.80 16.79 2.75
C GLY A 137 -3.87 17.88 2.25
N LYS A 138 -2.88 18.28 3.07
CA LYS A 138 -1.84 19.22 2.65
C LYS A 138 -0.69 18.48 1.99
N LEU A 139 -0.18 19.03 0.88
CA LEU A 139 0.98 18.50 0.18
C LEU A 139 2.23 18.48 1.08
N LEU A 140 2.81 17.29 1.25
CA LEU A 140 4.06 17.05 2.01
C LEU A 140 5.26 16.90 1.10
N ALA A 141 5.10 16.20 0.00
CA ALA A 141 6.16 15.89 -0.95
C ALA A 141 5.59 15.75 -2.36
N ASP A 142 6.43 16.00 -3.34
CA ASP A 142 6.08 15.91 -4.76
C ASP A 142 7.33 15.57 -5.55
N HIS A 143 7.27 14.49 -6.30
CA HIS A 143 8.35 14.04 -7.17
C HIS A 143 8.51 14.93 -8.42
N GLN A 144 7.52 15.79 -8.70
CA GLN A 144 7.50 16.77 -9.79
C GLN A 144 7.79 16.17 -11.18
N ASN A 145 7.39 14.91 -11.39
CA ASN A 145 7.61 14.18 -12.65
C ASN A 145 9.08 14.16 -13.14
N LEU A 146 10.03 14.26 -12.21
CA LEU A 146 11.46 14.23 -12.52
C LEU A 146 11.96 12.78 -12.54
N ALA A 147 13.07 12.54 -13.23
CA ALA A 147 13.83 11.32 -13.02
C ALA A 147 14.39 11.31 -11.58
N THR A 148 14.54 10.13 -10.99
CA THR A 148 14.96 10.01 -9.59
C THR A 148 16.33 10.64 -9.31
N GLU A 149 17.25 10.55 -10.25
CA GLU A 149 18.59 11.17 -10.19
C GLU A 149 18.56 12.70 -10.25
N ASP A 150 17.49 13.30 -10.78
CA ASP A 150 17.31 14.74 -10.93
C ASP A 150 16.63 15.40 -9.72
N LEU A 151 16.24 14.62 -8.72
CA LEU A 151 15.66 15.17 -7.49
C LEU A 151 16.67 16.06 -6.76
N ASP A 152 16.29 17.32 -6.49
CA ASP A 152 17.14 18.31 -5.84
C ASP A 152 17.13 18.11 -4.30
N PRO A 153 18.29 17.84 -3.66
CA PRO A 153 18.39 17.72 -2.21
C PRO A 153 18.07 18.99 -1.42
N ASN A 154 18.01 20.14 -2.11
CA ASN A 154 17.63 21.41 -1.48
C ASN A 154 16.15 21.75 -1.65
N ASN A 155 15.41 20.97 -2.41
CA ASN A 155 13.97 21.14 -2.54
C ASN A 155 13.25 20.30 -1.48
N PRO A 156 12.56 20.92 -0.50
CA PRO A 156 11.88 20.18 0.57
C PRO A 156 10.77 19.27 0.07
N LEU A 157 10.24 19.49 -1.12
CA LEU A 157 9.25 18.58 -1.72
C LEU A 157 9.86 17.25 -2.16
N HIS A 158 11.17 17.20 -2.39
CA HIS A 158 11.89 15.99 -2.81
C HIS A 158 12.42 15.15 -1.63
N ASP A 159 12.36 15.68 -0.40
CA ASP A 159 13.01 15.08 0.77
C ASP A 159 12.53 13.66 1.11
N PHE A 160 11.33 13.28 0.65
CA PHE A 160 10.72 12.00 0.98
C PHE A 160 11.02 10.89 -0.04
N PHE A 161 11.81 11.18 -1.06
CA PHE A 161 12.10 10.24 -2.12
C PHE A 161 13.58 9.92 -2.23
N HIS A 162 13.88 8.64 -2.43
CA HIS A 162 15.22 8.21 -2.82
C HIS A 162 15.60 8.74 -4.20
N LYS A 163 16.89 8.98 -4.41
CA LYS A 163 17.45 9.41 -5.70
C LYS A 163 17.82 8.24 -6.63
N PHE A 164 17.21 7.11 -6.43
CA PHE A 164 17.37 5.93 -7.26
C PHE A 164 16.03 5.20 -7.38
N PRO A 165 15.73 4.61 -8.55
CA PRO A 165 14.52 3.82 -8.73
C PRO A 165 14.65 2.48 -8.00
N ASP A 166 13.51 1.90 -7.60
CA ASP A 166 13.47 0.55 -7.03
C ASP A 166 12.50 -0.32 -7.82
N ILE A 167 11.20 -0.12 -7.67
CA ILE A 167 10.19 -0.92 -8.37
C ILE A 167 9.57 -0.10 -9.49
N MET A 168 9.76 -0.55 -10.73
CA MET A 168 9.14 0.05 -11.90
C MET A 168 9.32 1.58 -11.93
N GLN A 169 8.25 2.32 -12.19
CA GLN A 169 8.20 3.78 -12.25
C GLN A 169 7.51 4.37 -11.02
N LEU A 170 7.55 3.67 -9.89
CA LEU A 170 6.95 4.12 -8.65
C LEU A 170 7.88 5.08 -7.92
N SER A 171 7.30 6.09 -7.28
CA SER A 171 8.04 7.01 -6.41
C SER A 171 8.58 6.24 -5.21
N ASN A 172 9.90 6.09 -5.13
CA ASN A 172 10.59 5.31 -4.12
C ASN A 172 10.72 6.13 -2.83
N LEU A 173 10.02 5.73 -1.78
CA LEU A 173 9.98 6.45 -0.51
C LEU A 173 11.27 6.25 0.30
N ASP A 174 11.87 7.35 0.79
CA ASP A 174 13.11 7.33 1.55
C ASP A 174 12.88 7.05 3.04
N GLU A 175 12.86 5.80 3.41
CA GLU A 175 12.72 5.35 4.80
C GLU A 175 13.86 5.81 5.72
N THR A 176 14.94 6.34 5.19
CA THR A 176 16.03 6.93 6.01
C THR A 176 15.66 8.31 6.52
N ASN A 177 14.69 9.00 5.90
CA ASN A 177 14.19 10.28 6.36
C ASN A 177 13.32 10.10 7.62
N PRO A 178 13.68 10.70 8.77
CA PRO A 178 12.94 10.51 10.03
C PRO A 178 11.49 11.00 9.96
N ARG A 179 11.21 12.06 9.20
CA ARG A 179 9.85 12.60 9.04
C ARG A 179 8.95 11.66 8.24
N LEU A 180 9.48 11.06 7.19
CA LEU A 180 8.74 10.06 6.42
C LEU A 180 8.52 8.78 7.23
N ARG A 181 9.53 8.31 7.97
CA ARG A 181 9.38 7.15 8.86
C ARG A 181 8.26 7.38 9.87
N GLU A 182 8.26 8.53 10.51
CA GLU A 182 7.23 8.90 11.48
C GLU A 182 5.84 8.96 10.82
N TYR A 183 5.73 9.59 9.66
CA TYR A 183 4.51 9.66 8.88
C TYR A 183 3.94 8.27 8.57
N LEU A 184 4.76 7.36 8.01
CA LEU A 184 4.33 6.01 7.66
C LEU A 184 3.94 5.19 8.90
N ILE A 185 4.75 5.19 9.95
CA ILE A 185 4.47 4.39 11.15
C ILE A 185 3.22 4.90 11.86
N ASN A 186 3.04 6.22 11.98
CA ASN A 186 1.87 6.79 12.62
C ASN A 186 0.60 6.55 11.81
N SER A 187 0.65 6.59 10.48
CA SER A 187 -0.49 6.25 9.64
C SER A 187 -0.95 4.80 9.88
N TYR A 188 -0.03 3.87 10.01
CA TYR A 188 -0.39 2.47 10.28
C TYR A 188 -0.86 2.23 11.71
N LEU A 189 -0.35 2.96 12.71
CA LEU A 189 -0.93 2.96 14.05
C LEU A 189 -2.38 3.49 14.03
N TYR A 190 -2.63 4.56 13.28
CA TYR A 190 -3.99 5.07 13.08
C TYR A 190 -4.93 4.01 12.49
N TRP A 191 -4.49 3.23 11.49
CA TRP A 191 -5.35 2.17 10.93
C TRP A 191 -5.59 1.00 11.88
N ILE A 192 -4.69 0.70 12.80
CA ILE A 192 -4.95 -0.25 13.89
C ILE A 192 -6.07 0.28 14.80
N GLU A 193 -6.04 1.56 15.15
CA GLU A 193 -7.12 2.21 15.92
C GLU A 193 -8.46 2.23 15.18
N GLN A 194 -8.42 2.26 13.84
CA GLN A 194 -9.63 2.11 13.01
C GLN A 194 -10.10 0.64 12.90
N GLY A 195 -9.39 -0.31 13.48
CA GLY A 195 -9.85 -1.69 13.64
C GLY A 195 -9.18 -2.72 12.75
N ALA A 196 -8.06 -2.41 12.11
CA ALA A 196 -7.23 -3.45 11.48
C ALA A 196 -6.76 -4.47 12.54
N ASP A 197 -6.97 -5.76 12.29
CA ASP A 197 -6.60 -6.84 13.21
C ASP A 197 -5.19 -7.40 12.93
N ALA A 198 -4.70 -7.21 11.72
CA ALA A 198 -3.38 -7.65 11.27
C ALA A 198 -2.95 -6.84 10.03
N PHE A 199 -1.65 -6.88 9.73
CA PHE A 199 -1.12 -6.35 8.47
C PHE A 199 -0.56 -7.44 7.56
N ARG A 200 -0.88 -7.37 6.28
CA ARG A 200 -0.05 -7.91 5.21
C ARG A 200 0.82 -6.76 4.69
N ILE A 201 2.11 -6.99 4.60
CA ILE A 201 3.09 -5.98 4.17
C ILE A 201 3.54 -6.28 2.75
N ASP A 202 3.20 -5.36 1.84
CA ASP A 202 3.66 -5.39 0.47
C ASP A 202 5.17 -5.13 0.40
N THR A 203 5.86 -5.81 -0.52
CA THR A 203 7.27 -5.53 -0.86
C THR A 203 8.21 -5.41 0.35
N ILE A 204 8.00 -6.19 1.42
CA ILE A 204 8.78 -6.10 2.68
C ILE A 204 10.29 -6.18 2.46
N LYS A 205 10.77 -6.92 1.43
CA LYS A 205 12.19 -7.10 1.15
C LYS A 205 12.87 -5.85 0.58
N HIS A 206 12.09 -4.89 0.06
CA HIS A 206 12.61 -3.67 -0.57
C HIS A 206 12.92 -2.57 0.45
N VAL A 207 12.38 -2.66 1.66
CA VAL A 207 12.64 -1.72 2.75
C VAL A 207 13.56 -2.39 3.79
N PRO A 208 14.61 -1.69 4.28
CA PRO A 208 15.59 -2.26 5.22
C PRO A 208 14.94 -2.77 6.51
N HIS A 209 15.51 -3.84 7.07
CA HIS A 209 15.04 -4.43 8.34
C HIS A 209 15.00 -3.44 9.51
N ALA A 210 15.84 -2.41 9.50
CA ALA A 210 15.86 -1.39 10.55
C ALA A 210 14.52 -0.62 10.62
N PHE A 211 13.91 -0.31 9.48
CA PHE A 211 12.58 0.30 9.42
C PHE A 211 11.51 -0.65 9.99
N TRP A 212 11.51 -1.89 9.54
CA TRP A 212 10.53 -2.89 9.99
C TRP A 212 10.64 -3.20 11.48
N ARG A 213 11.86 -3.21 12.00
CA ARG A 213 12.07 -3.35 13.44
C ARG A 213 11.46 -2.18 14.21
N GLU A 214 11.75 -0.93 13.82
CA GLU A 214 11.21 0.24 14.49
C GLU A 214 9.67 0.26 14.45
N MET A 215 9.09 0.01 13.28
CA MET A 215 7.63 -0.07 13.11
C MET A 215 7.04 -1.17 14.00
N SER A 216 7.64 -2.36 13.98
CA SER A 216 7.19 -3.51 14.77
C SER A 216 7.27 -3.23 16.28
N ASP A 217 8.37 -2.62 16.75
CA ASP A 217 8.56 -2.27 18.15
C ASP A 217 7.51 -1.23 18.59
N LYS A 218 7.26 -0.20 17.79
CA LYS A 218 6.23 0.84 18.08
C LYS A 218 4.81 0.26 18.10
N ILE A 219 4.49 -0.62 17.16
CA ILE A 219 3.17 -1.29 17.12
C ILE A 219 3.02 -2.18 18.35
N ARG A 220 3.98 -3.06 18.64
CA ARG A 220 3.87 -4.02 19.75
C ARG A 220 3.93 -3.38 21.13
N ALA A 221 4.51 -2.18 21.24
CA ALA A 221 4.46 -1.41 22.49
C ALA A 221 3.02 -1.03 22.88
N GLN A 222 2.12 -0.83 21.91
CA GLN A 222 0.71 -0.50 22.11
C GLN A 222 -0.20 -1.73 21.94
N TYR A 223 0.14 -2.60 21.01
CA TYR A 223 -0.62 -3.78 20.61
C TYR A 223 0.27 -5.03 20.64
N PRO A 224 0.58 -5.62 21.83
CA PRO A 224 1.64 -6.64 21.99
C PRO A 224 1.44 -7.89 21.12
N ASN A 225 0.20 -8.24 20.80
CA ASN A 225 -0.15 -9.43 20.02
C ASN A 225 -0.52 -9.13 18.57
N PHE A 226 -0.24 -7.91 18.08
CA PHE A 226 -0.59 -7.56 16.72
C PHE A 226 0.20 -8.39 15.72
N TYR A 227 -0.51 -9.04 14.79
CA TYR A 227 0.09 -9.94 13.83
C TYR A 227 0.45 -9.22 12.52
N MET A 228 1.63 -9.51 12.02
CA MET A 228 2.13 -8.98 10.75
C MET A 228 2.78 -10.09 9.93
N PHE A 229 2.52 -10.09 8.62
CA PHE A 229 3.22 -10.93 7.66
C PHE A 229 3.51 -10.17 6.38
N GLY A 230 4.66 -10.45 5.76
CA GLY A 230 5.15 -9.70 4.62
C GLY A 230 5.25 -10.53 3.36
N GLU A 231 5.14 -9.85 2.22
CA GLU A 231 5.48 -10.39 0.91
C GLU A 231 6.97 -10.16 0.64
N SER A 232 7.76 -11.21 0.83
CA SER A 232 9.14 -11.25 0.37
C SER A 232 9.23 -12.21 -0.80
N PHE A 233 9.00 -11.69 -2.01
CA PHE A 233 9.01 -12.52 -3.22
C PHE A 233 10.41 -13.05 -3.51
N ASP A 234 10.73 -14.16 -2.88
CA ASP A 234 12.01 -14.87 -2.98
C ASP A 234 11.80 -16.36 -2.72
N TYR A 235 12.65 -17.20 -3.31
CA TYR A 235 12.59 -18.66 -3.15
C TYR A 235 13.68 -19.20 -2.23
N ASN A 236 14.53 -18.33 -1.67
CA ASN A 236 15.57 -18.73 -0.72
C ASN A 236 15.03 -18.70 0.72
N PRO A 237 14.83 -19.85 1.37
CA PRO A 237 14.27 -19.91 2.72
C PRO A 237 15.18 -19.23 3.77
N ASN A 238 16.49 -19.21 3.58
CA ASN A 238 17.41 -18.52 4.48
C ASN A 238 17.28 -17.00 4.38
N PHE A 239 17.00 -16.47 3.20
CA PHE A 239 16.71 -15.06 3.02
C PHE A 239 15.35 -14.70 3.69
N LEU A 240 14.31 -15.47 3.43
CA LEU A 240 13.00 -15.27 4.02
C LEU A 240 13.03 -15.31 5.55
N ALA A 241 13.79 -16.25 6.11
CA ALA A 241 13.93 -16.40 7.56
C ALA A 241 14.51 -15.14 8.24
N GLN A 242 15.23 -14.27 7.53
CA GLN A 242 15.77 -13.05 8.13
C GLN A 242 14.67 -12.13 8.63
N HIS A 243 13.51 -12.05 7.95
CA HIS A 243 12.39 -11.21 8.36
C HIS A 243 11.78 -11.66 9.69
N THR A 244 11.84 -12.96 9.99
CA THR A 244 11.24 -13.53 11.19
C THR A 244 12.09 -13.35 12.46
N LEU A 245 13.34 -12.93 12.32
CA LEU A 245 14.23 -12.71 13.44
C LEU A 245 13.77 -11.47 14.26
N PRO A 246 13.74 -11.57 15.60
CA PRO A 246 13.32 -10.42 16.44
C PRO A 246 14.16 -9.15 16.19
N LYS A 247 15.48 -9.29 15.95
CA LYS A 247 16.35 -8.16 15.62
C LYS A 247 15.96 -7.44 14.32
N ASN A 248 15.17 -8.07 13.46
CA ASN A 248 14.72 -7.56 12.17
C ASN A 248 13.19 -7.23 12.17
N GLY A 249 12.57 -7.22 13.34
CA GLY A 249 11.14 -6.92 13.51
C GLY A 249 10.28 -8.13 13.83
N GLY A 250 10.76 -9.37 13.64
CA GLY A 250 10.00 -10.59 13.95
C GLY A 250 8.69 -10.68 13.18
N ILE A 251 8.72 -10.41 11.88
CA ILE A 251 7.55 -10.39 10.99
C ILE A 251 7.52 -11.70 10.21
N SER A 252 6.38 -12.39 10.19
CA SER A 252 6.17 -13.58 9.37
C SER A 252 6.24 -13.23 7.88
N VAL A 253 6.43 -14.22 7.02
CA VAL A 253 6.43 -14.00 5.56
C VAL A 253 5.63 -15.07 4.85
N LEU A 254 5.16 -14.76 3.64
CA LEU A 254 4.56 -15.71 2.73
C LEU A 254 5.59 -16.75 2.29
N ASP A 255 5.21 -18.02 2.25
CA ASP A 255 6.13 -19.14 1.96
C ASP A 255 6.20 -19.45 0.45
N PHE A 256 6.88 -18.58 -0.28
CA PHE A 256 7.13 -18.77 -1.71
C PHE A 256 7.97 -20.04 -2.03
N PRO A 257 8.96 -20.46 -1.21
CA PRO A 257 9.63 -21.74 -1.43
C PRO A 257 8.69 -22.93 -1.40
N GLN A 258 7.75 -22.98 -0.46
CA GLN A 258 6.76 -24.04 -0.40
C GLN A 258 5.82 -24.00 -1.61
N GLN A 259 5.32 -22.82 -1.97
CA GLN A 259 4.47 -22.65 -3.15
C GLN A 259 5.15 -23.14 -4.43
N LYS A 260 6.46 -22.90 -4.57
CA LYS A 260 7.23 -23.37 -5.73
C LYS A 260 7.43 -24.89 -5.74
N ALA A 261 7.42 -25.53 -4.57
CA ALA A 261 7.70 -26.97 -4.41
C ALA A 261 6.45 -27.84 -4.68
N ILE A 262 5.24 -27.27 -4.67
CA ILE A 262 3.97 -27.91 -4.94
C ILE A 262 3.65 -27.85 -6.44
#